data_bfe36dee988c3aedcce33a765e128768
#
_entry.id   bfe36dee988c3aedcce33a765e128768
#
_cell.length_a   1.000
_cell.length_b   1.000
_cell.length_c   1.000
_cell.angle_alpha   90.00
_cell.angle_beta   90.00
_cell.angle_gamma   90.00
#
_symmetry.space_group_name_H-M   'P 1'
#
loop_
_entity.id
_entity.type
_entity.pdbx_description
1 polymer ?
#
loop_
_entity_poly.entity_id
_entity_poly.type
_entity_poly.pdbx_seq_one_letter_code
_entity_poly.pdbx_strand_id
1 'polypeptide(L)'
;MRLSRFENDRTISFIPPDGEFELMSYRLNTQIKPLIWAEAVVERHEGSRIEFMVKVKAQFKRRSTANNVEILINVPDDADSPKFRAAIGSVSYAPELSAMVWKIKQLSGGKEYLMRAHFGLPSVQDEESIVRRTPINVKFEIPYFTVSGIQVRYLKIVEKSGYQALPWVRYITQNGEYDLRTQSEKNSANLAHFTT
;
A
#
# COMPACT_ATOMS: atom_id res chain seq x y z
N MET A 1 11.44 -1.16 -28.42
CA MET A 1 12.50 -0.34 -27.76
C MET A 1 13.87 -0.88 -28.12
N ARG A 2 14.82 -0.05 -28.55
CA ARG A 2 16.19 -0.49 -28.84
C ARG A 2 17.06 -0.33 -27.60
N LEU A 3 17.29 -1.42 -26.87
CA LEU A 3 18.08 -1.45 -25.63
C LEU A 3 19.50 -0.89 -25.77
N SER A 4 20.20 -1.20 -26.89
CA SER A 4 21.54 -0.71 -27.16
C SER A 4 21.67 0.83 -27.15
N ARG A 5 20.63 1.54 -27.60
CA ARG A 5 20.60 2.99 -27.58
C ARG A 5 20.40 3.55 -26.17
N PHE A 6 19.58 2.87 -25.37
CA PHE A 6 19.38 3.25 -23.98
C PHE A 6 20.64 3.05 -23.12
N GLU A 7 21.43 2.01 -23.40
CA GLU A 7 22.70 1.76 -22.69
C GLU A 7 23.72 2.87 -22.94
N ASN A 8 23.76 3.41 -24.15
CA ASN A 8 24.74 4.42 -24.54
C ASN A 8 24.35 5.85 -24.10
N ASP A 9 23.16 6.30 -24.45
CA ASP A 9 22.73 7.70 -24.28
C ASP A 9 21.55 7.90 -23.31
N ARG A 10 21.02 6.80 -22.74
CA ARG A 10 19.85 6.81 -21.86
C ARG A 10 18.58 7.36 -22.51
N THR A 11 18.51 7.31 -23.85
CA THR A 11 17.37 7.82 -24.61
C THR A 11 16.42 6.70 -24.98
N ILE A 12 15.12 6.93 -24.75
CA ILE A 12 14.03 6.06 -25.17
C ILE A 12 13.29 6.78 -26.28
N SER A 13 13.18 6.14 -27.45
CA SER A 13 12.40 6.62 -28.59
C SER A 13 11.27 5.63 -28.87
N PHE A 14 10.06 6.13 -29.01
CA PHE A 14 8.87 5.33 -29.24
C PHE A 14 7.80 6.14 -29.98
N ILE A 15 6.83 5.43 -30.54
CA ILE A 15 5.61 6.02 -31.09
C ILE A 15 4.51 5.71 -30.06
N PRO A 16 3.94 6.74 -29.40
CA PRO A 16 2.91 6.51 -28.40
C PRO A 16 1.62 6.05 -29.05
N PRO A 17 0.91 5.07 -28.49
CA PRO A 17 -0.50 4.86 -28.84
C PRO A 17 -1.36 6.00 -28.25
N ASP A 18 -2.61 6.06 -28.62
CA ASP A 18 -3.57 6.95 -27.99
C ASP A 18 -3.89 6.48 -26.56
N GLY A 19 -3.99 7.43 -25.64
CA GLY A 19 -4.35 7.17 -24.26
C GLY A 19 -3.19 6.72 -23.38
N GLU A 20 -3.51 5.97 -22.33
CA GLU A 20 -2.56 5.47 -21.33
C GLU A 20 -1.93 4.16 -21.81
N PHE A 21 -0.63 4.00 -21.62
CA PHE A 21 0.10 2.79 -22.01
C PHE A 21 1.33 2.55 -21.15
N GLU A 22 1.79 1.28 -21.10
CA GLU A 22 3.04 0.91 -20.46
C GLU A 22 4.23 1.29 -21.37
N LEU A 23 5.03 2.26 -20.94
CA LEU A 23 6.24 2.64 -21.65
C LEU A 23 7.35 1.60 -21.45
N MET A 24 7.57 1.16 -20.22
CA MET A 24 8.57 0.17 -19.87
C MET A 24 8.30 -0.44 -18.50
N SER A 25 8.79 -1.66 -18.30
CA SER A 25 8.90 -2.28 -16.98
C SER A 25 10.37 -2.54 -16.66
N TYR A 26 10.71 -2.49 -15.37
CA TYR A 26 12.07 -2.73 -14.89
C TYR A 26 12.03 -3.23 -13.45
N ARG A 27 13.11 -3.89 -13.04
CA ARG A 27 13.29 -4.37 -11.69
C ARG A 27 14.37 -3.56 -10.98
N LEU A 28 14.09 -3.18 -9.74
CA LEU A 28 15.08 -2.58 -8.86
C LEU A 28 15.78 -3.67 -8.06
N ASN A 29 17.10 -3.75 -8.17
CA ASN A 29 17.91 -4.71 -7.42
C ASN A 29 18.35 -4.16 -6.05
N THR A 30 17.96 -2.94 -5.71
CA THR A 30 18.25 -2.31 -4.43
C THR A 30 17.15 -2.63 -3.43
N GLN A 31 17.52 -2.87 -2.19
CA GLN A 31 16.54 -3.06 -1.11
C GLN A 31 15.85 -1.73 -0.81
N ILE A 32 14.57 -1.64 -1.12
CA ILE A 32 13.74 -0.48 -0.87
C ILE A 32 12.93 -0.73 0.40
N LYS A 33 12.92 0.25 1.32
CA LYS A 33 12.02 0.20 2.47
C LYS A 33 10.58 0.39 2.01
N PRO A 34 9.62 -0.36 2.55
CA PRO A 34 8.21 -0.14 2.28
C PRO A 34 7.82 1.32 2.53
N LEU A 35 7.11 1.94 1.58
CA LEU A 35 6.66 3.34 1.71
C LEU A 35 5.59 3.49 2.79
N ILE A 36 4.70 2.52 2.88
CA ILE A 36 3.71 2.40 3.93
C ILE A 36 3.97 1.07 4.63
N TRP A 37 4.17 1.12 5.93
CA TRP A 37 4.31 -0.05 6.78
C TRP A 37 3.01 -0.26 7.53
N ALA A 38 2.46 -1.45 7.49
CA ALA A 38 1.32 -1.85 8.30
C ALA A 38 1.69 -3.10 9.09
N GLU A 39 1.34 -3.09 10.36
CA GLU A 39 1.48 -4.22 11.28
C GLU A 39 0.12 -4.52 11.88
N ALA A 40 -0.21 -5.80 12.02
CA ALA A 40 -1.40 -6.23 12.72
C ALA A 40 -1.02 -7.20 13.84
N VAL A 41 -1.54 -6.92 15.02
CA VAL A 41 -1.54 -7.83 16.16
C VAL A 41 -2.96 -8.35 16.30
N VAL A 42 -3.11 -9.67 16.40
CA VAL A 42 -4.38 -10.34 16.51
C VAL A 42 -4.42 -11.09 17.83
N GLU A 43 -5.42 -10.79 18.64
CA GLU A 43 -5.63 -11.42 19.95
C GLU A 43 -7.01 -12.07 19.99
N ARG A 44 -7.05 -13.33 20.41
CA ARG A 44 -8.27 -14.05 20.67
C ARG A 44 -8.57 -14.03 22.16
N HIS A 45 -9.79 -13.68 22.50
CA HIS A 45 -10.25 -13.66 23.89
C HIS A 45 -11.21 -14.82 24.15
N GLU A 46 -11.27 -15.26 25.39
CA GLU A 46 -12.30 -16.20 25.84
C GLU A 46 -13.69 -15.64 25.54
N GLY A 47 -14.62 -16.49 25.11
CA GLY A 47 -15.99 -16.09 24.77
C GLY A 47 -16.20 -15.69 23.31
N SER A 48 -15.49 -16.32 22.39
CA SER A 48 -15.74 -16.18 20.94
C SER A 48 -15.55 -14.74 20.43
N ARG A 49 -14.50 -14.06 20.85
CA ARG A 49 -14.14 -12.72 20.40
C ARG A 49 -12.71 -12.66 19.88
N ILE A 50 -12.50 -11.99 18.74
CA ILE A 50 -11.19 -11.68 18.20
C ILE A 50 -10.98 -10.16 18.14
N GLU A 51 -9.81 -9.71 18.52
CA GLU A 51 -9.40 -8.31 18.48
C GLU A 51 -8.21 -8.13 17.56
N PHE A 52 -8.30 -7.12 16.70
CA PHE A 52 -7.24 -6.68 15.82
C PHE A 52 -6.73 -5.32 16.27
N MET A 53 -5.42 -5.19 16.38
CA MET A 53 -4.74 -3.92 16.56
C MET A 53 -3.85 -3.69 15.36
N VAL A 54 -4.20 -2.72 14.52
CA VAL A 54 -3.49 -2.43 13.27
C VAL A 54 -2.84 -1.07 13.35
N LYS A 55 -1.53 -1.06 13.12
CA LYS A 55 -0.71 0.13 13.11
C LYS A 55 -0.25 0.40 11.68
N VAL A 56 -0.43 1.62 11.20
CA VAL A 56 0.06 2.08 9.90
C VAL A 56 1.07 3.19 10.08
N LYS A 57 2.18 3.14 9.32
CA LYS A 57 3.26 4.13 9.36
C LYS A 57 3.67 4.53 7.95
N ALA A 58 3.65 5.84 7.68
CA ALA A 58 4.17 6.41 6.44
C ALA A 58 5.69 6.58 6.54
N GLN A 59 6.45 5.84 5.73
CA GLN A 59 7.93 5.82 5.75
C GLN A 59 8.55 6.66 4.61
N PHE A 60 7.84 7.67 4.14
CA PHE A 60 8.30 8.62 3.15
C PHE A 60 8.44 10.04 3.74
N LYS A 61 8.99 10.97 2.96
CA LYS A 61 9.30 12.34 3.42
C LYS A 61 8.05 13.08 3.93
N ARG A 62 8.20 13.85 5.02
CA ARG A 62 7.09 14.61 5.66
C ARG A 62 6.35 15.57 4.72
N ARG A 63 7.02 16.08 3.67
CA ARG A 63 6.42 16.96 2.66
C ARG A 63 5.56 16.23 1.62
N SER A 64 5.60 14.91 1.59
CA SER A 64 4.79 14.09 0.68
C SER A 64 3.57 13.56 1.41
N THR A 65 2.51 13.31 0.66
CA THR A 65 1.25 12.76 1.17
C THR A 65 0.83 11.60 0.28
N ALA A 66 0.47 10.47 0.88
CA ALA A 66 -0.20 9.40 0.16
C ALA A 66 -1.71 9.65 0.17
N ASN A 67 -2.33 9.58 -1.00
CA ASN A 67 -3.76 9.76 -1.20
C ASN A 67 -4.45 8.41 -1.36
N ASN A 68 -5.72 8.36 -0.99
CA ASN A 68 -6.60 7.21 -1.20
C ASN A 68 -5.97 5.90 -0.70
N VAL A 69 -5.42 5.95 0.53
CA VAL A 69 -4.83 4.77 1.15
C VAL A 69 -5.93 3.82 1.59
N GLU A 70 -5.89 2.58 1.10
CA GLU A 70 -6.77 1.50 1.51
C GLU A 70 -5.91 0.36 2.06
N ILE A 71 -6.21 -0.08 3.27
CA ILE A 71 -5.53 -1.18 3.95
C ILE A 71 -6.54 -2.29 4.13
N LEU A 72 -6.34 -3.40 3.44
CA LEU A 72 -7.18 -4.58 3.48
C LEU A 72 -6.54 -5.61 4.40
N ILE A 73 -7.27 -5.99 5.45
CA ILE A 73 -6.84 -6.95 6.46
C ILE A 73 -7.87 -8.08 6.50
N ASN A 74 -7.42 -9.30 6.23
CA ASN A 74 -8.29 -10.45 6.27
C ASN A 74 -8.74 -10.76 7.70
N VAL A 75 -9.98 -11.20 7.82
CA VAL A 75 -10.61 -11.66 9.05
C VAL A 75 -11.14 -13.07 8.83
N PRO A 76 -11.42 -13.85 9.89
CA PRO A 76 -12.05 -15.15 9.74
C PRO A 76 -13.38 -15.08 8.99
N ASP A 77 -13.69 -16.10 8.21
CA ASP A 77 -14.89 -16.15 7.35
C ASP A 77 -16.19 -16.07 8.15
N ASP A 78 -16.19 -16.59 9.38
CA ASP A 78 -17.31 -16.57 10.31
C ASP A 78 -17.34 -15.36 11.23
N ALA A 79 -16.43 -14.38 11.01
CA ALA A 79 -16.40 -13.16 11.82
C ALA A 79 -17.67 -12.34 11.65
N ASP A 80 -18.29 -11.97 12.77
CA ASP A 80 -19.51 -11.19 12.80
C ASP A 80 -19.42 -9.97 13.74
N SER A 81 -20.52 -9.20 13.81
CA SER A 81 -20.72 -8.11 14.77
C SER A 81 -19.52 -7.15 14.91
N PRO A 82 -18.98 -6.61 13.79
CA PRO A 82 -17.78 -5.80 13.81
C PRO A 82 -17.96 -4.48 14.57
N LYS A 83 -16.92 -4.13 15.37
CA LYS A 83 -16.82 -2.81 16.01
C LYS A 83 -15.44 -2.24 15.71
N PHE A 84 -15.40 -1.00 15.19
CA PHE A 84 -14.17 -0.35 14.78
C PHE A 84 -13.91 0.94 15.57
N ARG A 85 -12.62 1.18 15.86
CA ARG A 85 -12.11 2.45 16.39
C ARG A 85 -10.82 2.80 15.67
N ALA A 86 -10.85 3.79 14.81
CA ALA A 86 -9.70 4.28 14.08
C ALA A 86 -9.32 5.71 14.51
N ALA A 87 -8.01 5.97 14.62
CA ALA A 87 -7.51 7.31 14.92
C ALA A 87 -7.72 8.29 13.75
N ILE A 88 -7.78 7.76 12.51
CA ILE A 88 -7.99 8.53 11.28
C ILE A 88 -8.73 7.68 10.25
N GLY A 89 -9.47 8.32 9.35
CA GLY A 89 -10.18 7.65 8.27
C GLY A 89 -11.41 6.89 8.73
N SER A 90 -11.82 5.91 7.94
CA SER A 90 -12.98 5.05 8.21
C SER A 90 -12.62 3.59 8.00
N VAL A 91 -13.27 2.71 8.74
CA VAL A 91 -13.11 1.26 8.59
C VAL A 91 -14.48 0.67 8.30
N SER A 92 -14.52 -0.24 7.35
CA SER A 92 -15.71 -1.01 6.99
C SER A 92 -15.38 -2.49 6.93
N TYR A 93 -16.37 -3.32 7.20
CA TYR A 93 -16.28 -4.74 6.98
C TYR A 93 -16.83 -5.07 5.59
N ALA A 94 -16.11 -5.90 4.85
CA ALA A 94 -16.46 -6.42 3.54
C ALA A 94 -16.57 -7.95 3.63
N PRO A 95 -17.76 -8.47 3.99
CA PRO A 95 -17.95 -9.92 4.19
C PRO A 95 -17.66 -10.73 2.92
N GLU A 96 -17.93 -10.17 1.75
CA GLU A 96 -17.63 -10.80 0.45
C GLU A 96 -16.12 -11.06 0.21
N LEU A 97 -15.26 -10.35 0.92
CA LEU A 97 -13.81 -10.50 0.86
C LEU A 97 -13.24 -11.16 2.12
N SER A 98 -14.08 -11.52 3.10
CA SER A 98 -13.67 -11.92 4.44
C SER A 98 -12.59 -10.99 4.99
N ALA A 99 -12.82 -9.67 4.86
CA ALA A 99 -11.84 -8.65 5.18
C ALA A 99 -12.44 -7.38 5.77
N MET A 100 -11.65 -6.67 6.56
CA MET A 100 -11.92 -5.28 6.90
C MET A 100 -11.06 -4.36 6.05
N VAL A 101 -11.62 -3.22 5.63
CA VAL A 101 -10.96 -2.22 4.80
C VAL A 101 -10.86 -0.91 5.57
N TRP A 102 -9.63 -0.50 5.87
CA TRP A 102 -9.35 0.79 6.49
C TRP A 102 -8.99 1.81 5.40
N LYS A 103 -9.84 2.83 5.22
CA LYS A 103 -9.68 3.89 4.22
C LYS A 103 -9.20 5.18 4.85
N ILE A 104 -8.08 5.69 4.36
CA ILE A 104 -7.46 6.94 4.80
C ILE A 104 -7.34 7.85 3.56
N LYS A 105 -8.09 8.95 3.55
CA LYS A 105 -8.10 9.87 2.40
C LYS A 105 -6.72 10.47 2.12
N GLN A 106 -6.01 10.86 3.20
CA GLN A 106 -4.68 11.44 3.11
C GLN A 106 -3.82 10.97 4.27
N LEU A 107 -2.67 10.37 3.97
CA LEU A 107 -1.69 9.92 4.94
C LEU A 107 -0.39 10.71 4.72
N SER A 108 -0.08 11.62 5.64
CA SER A 108 1.12 12.45 5.57
C SER A 108 2.37 11.66 5.92
N GLY A 109 3.49 11.96 5.24
CA GLY A 109 4.76 11.31 5.47
C GLY A 109 5.27 11.45 6.90
N GLY A 110 5.84 10.38 7.43
CA GLY A 110 6.36 10.29 8.80
C GLY A 110 5.30 10.20 9.89
N LYS A 111 4.00 10.12 9.53
CA LYS A 111 2.91 9.93 10.49
C LYS A 111 2.62 8.45 10.72
N GLU A 112 2.09 8.17 11.89
CA GLU A 112 1.71 6.85 12.36
C GLU A 112 0.33 6.91 12.99
N TYR A 113 -0.50 5.90 12.72
CA TYR A 113 -1.86 5.83 13.24
C TYR A 113 -2.22 4.40 13.63
N LEU A 114 -3.13 4.29 14.59
CA LEU A 114 -3.62 3.03 15.13
C LEU A 114 -5.11 2.86 14.83
N MET A 115 -5.49 1.64 14.49
CA MET A 115 -6.87 1.20 14.38
C MET A 115 -7.08 -0.05 15.23
N ARG A 116 -8.22 -0.16 15.90
CA ARG A 116 -8.67 -1.34 16.62
C ARG A 116 -9.97 -1.84 16.04
N ALA A 117 -10.09 -3.14 15.92
CA ALA A 117 -11.30 -3.81 15.47
C ALA A 117 -11.61 -5.00 16.39
N HIS A 118 -12.88 -5.20 16.65
CA HIS A 118 -13.39 -6.36 17.38
C HIS A 118 -14.41 -7.08 16.52
N PHE A 119 -14.36 -8.40 16.52
CA PHE A 119 -15.35 -9.27 15.87
C PHE A 119 -15.78 -10.36 16.83
N GLY A 120 -17.02 -10.80 16.70
CA GLY A 120 -17.49 -12.08 17.21
C GLY A 120 -16.99 -13.23 16.34
N LEU A 121 -16.67 -14.37 16.95
CA LEU A 121 -16.32 -15.60 16.27
C LEU A 121 -17.23 -16.71 16.79
N PRO A 122 -18.30 -17.06 16.08
CA PRO A 122 -19.23 -18.13 16.49
C PRO A 122 -18.56 -19.51 16.49
N SER A 123 -17.60 -19.76 15.60
CA SER A 123 -16.90 -21.04 15.52
C SER A 123 -15.66 -21.09 16.41
N VAL A 124 -15.34 -22.31 16.89
CA VAL A 124 -14.19 -22.57 17.78
C VAL A 124 -12.93 -22.97 16.99
N GLN A 125 -12.95 -22.90 15.66
CA GLN A 125 -11.85 -23.39 14.83
C GLN A 125 -10.61 -22.50 14.88
N ASP A 126 -9.43 -23.13 14.68
CA ASP A 126 -8.08 -22.50 14.71
C ASP A 126 -7.79 -21.62 13.47
N GLU A 127 -8.71 -20.74 13.10
CA GLU A 127 -8.56 -19.83 11.95
C GLU A 127 -7.56 -18.68 12.21
N GLU A 128 -7.14 -18.50 13.46
CA GLU A 128 -6.16 -17.49 13.83
C GLU A 128 -4.84 -17.68 13.06
N SER A 129 -4.45 -18.92 12.81
CA SER A 129 -3.26 -19.23 12.03
C SER A 129 -3.36 -18.79 10.56
N ILE A 130 -4.58 -18.75 10.00
CA ILE A 130 -4.85 -18.34 8.62
C ILE A 130 -4.74 -16.82 8.52
N VAL A 131 -5.38 -16.09 9.42
CA VAL A 131 -5.35 -14.63 9.46
C VAL A 131 -3.91 -14.10 9.63
N ARG A 132 -3.12 -14.75 10.49
CA ARG A 132 -1.71 -14.37 10.71
C ARG A 132 -0.80 -14.64 9.51
N ARG A 133 -1.15 -15.57 8.61
CA ARG A 133 -0.37 -15.92 7.42
C ARG A 133 -0.74 -15.10 6.19
N THR A 134 -1.94 -14.52 6.19
CA THR A 134 -2.43 -13.77 5.05
C THR A 134 -1.78 -12.38 5.03
N PRO A 135 -1.23 -11.94 3.89
CA PRO A 135 -0.61 -10.63 3.80
C PRO A 135 -1.65 -9.51 3.95
N ILE A 136 -1.20 -8.39 4.52
CA ILE A 136 -1.96 -7.14 4.51
C ILE A 136 -1.76 -6.49 3.15
N ASN A 137 -2.84 -6.27 2.42
CA ASN A 137 -2.77 -5.59 1.13
C ASN A 137 -2.99 -4.09 1.33
N VAL A 138 -2.13 -3.26 0.69
CA VAL A 138 -2.19 -1.80 0.81
C VAL A 138 -2.25 -1.19 -0.58
N LYS A 139 -3.25 -0.32 -0.81
CA LYS A 139 -3.38 0.51 -2.02
C LYS A 139 -3.13 1.96 -1.66
N PHE A 140 -2.41 2.68 -2.51
CA PHE A 140 -2.12 4.10 -2.29
C PHE A 140 -1.63 4.79 -3.55
N GLU A 141 -1.65 6.11 -3.54
CA GLU A 141 -1.09 6.97 -4.57
C GLU A 141 -0.27 8.09 -3.91
N ILE A 142 0.98 8.30 -4.37
CA ILE A 142 1.83 9.41 -3.91
C ILE A 142 2.19 10.29 -5.10
N PRO A 143 1.62 11.50 -5.21
CA PRO A 143 1.94 12.45 -6.27
C PRO A 143 3.34 13.04 -6.10
N TYR A 144 3.95 13.42 -7.22
CA TYR A 144 5.28 14.03 -7.30
C TYR A 144 6.39 13.19 -6.65
N PHE A 145 6.25 11.87 -6.74
CA PHE A 145 7.17 10.93 -6.12
C PHE A 145 7.47 9.75 -7.05
N THR A 146 8.73 9.31 -7.08
CA THR A 146 9.18 8.09 -7.76
C THR A 146 9.94 7.20 -6.79
N VAL A 147 9.57 5.94 -6.68
CA VAL A 147 10.27 4.95 -5.83
C VAL A 147 11.67 4.66 -6.36
N SER A 148 11.80 4.55 -7.68
CA SER A 148 13.05 4.25 -8.38
C SER A 148 14.05 5.40 -8.40
N GLY A 149 13.62 6.63 -8.15
CA GLY A 149 14.44 7.83 -8.36
C GLY A 149 14.68 8.18 -9.83
N ILE A 150 14.03 7.48 -10.78
CA ILE A 150 14.14 7.83 -12.21
C ILE A 150 13.58 9.22 -12.45
N GLN A 151 14.32 10.01 -13.19
CA GLN A 151 13.94 11.35 -13.61
C GLN A 151 14.05 11.50 -15.12
N VAL A 152 13.05 12.09 -15.74
CA VAL A 152 13.06 12.46 -17.16
C VAL A 152 13.81 13.79 -17.29
N ARG A 153 14.98 13.78 -17.93
CA ARG A 153 15.80 14.96 -18.12
C ARG A 153 15.24 15.88 -19.20
N TYR A 154 14.71 15.30 -20.27
CA TYR A 154 14.02 16.01 -21.33
C TYR A 154 12.98 15.11 -21.98
N LEU A 155 11.97 15.72 -22.55
CA LEU A 155 10.96 15.06 -23.37
C LEU A 155 10.79 15.87 -24.64
N LYS A 156 11.04 15.22 -25.81
CA LYS A 156 10.88 15.84 -27.12
C LYS A 156 9.81 15.11 -27.89
N ILE A 157 8.83 15.85 -28.39
CA ILE A 157 7.78 15.33 -29.28
C ILE A 157 8.14 15.81 -30.68
N VAL A 158 8.17 14.87 -31.62
CA VAL A 158 8.36 15.16 -33.06
C VAL A 158 7.06 14.80 -33.76
N GLU A 159 6.37 15.81 -34.24
CA GLU A 159 5.09 15.70 -34.92
C GLU A 159 5.26 16.05 -36.41
N LYS A 160 4.79 15.17 -37.29
CA LYS A 160 5.00 15.30 -38.74
C LYS A 160 4.23 16.45 -39.38
N SER A 161 3.08 16.85 -38.80
CA SER A 161 2.25 17.95 -39.32
C SER A 161 2.82 19.34 -39.02
N GLY A 162 3.91 19.42 -38.26
CA GLY A 162 4.50 20.70 -37.85
C GLY A 162 3.83 21.34 -36.64
N TYR A 163 2.89 20.67 -35.99
CA TYR A 163 2.28 21.11 -34.73
C TYR A 163 3.31 21.13 -33.61
N GLN A 164 3.42 22.25 -32.92
CA GLN A 164 4.31 22.38 -31.78
C GLN A 164 3.65 21.90 -30.51
N ALA A 165 3.93 20.66 -30.12
CA ALA A 165 3.48 20.11 -28.86
C ALA A 165 4.31 20.64 -27.69
N LEU A 166 3.65 20.93 -26.56
CA LEU A 166 4.27 21.33 -25.31
C LEU A 166 4.30 20.13 -24.33
N PRO A 167 5.40 19.38 -24.26
CA PRO A 167 5.49 18.23 -23.38
C PRO A 167 5.67 18.66 -21.92
N TRP A 168 5.12 17.89 -21.01
CA TRP A 168 5.33 18.05 -19.59
C TRP A 168 5.44 16.69 -18.91
N VAL A 169 6.07 16.65 -17.73
CA VAL A 169 6.29 15.42 -16.97
C VAL A 169 5.71 15.56 -15.59
N ARG A 170 4.93 14.59 -15.19
CA ARG A 170 4.38 14.47 -13.83
C ARG A 170 4.69 13.08 -13.31
N TYR A 171 5.24 13.02 -12.09
CA TYR A 171 5.51 11.76 -11.42
C TYR A 171 4.40 11.43 -10.45
N ILE A 172 3.89 10.20 -10.52
CA ILE A 172 2.92 9.66 -9.59
C ILE A 172 3.36 8.23 -9.28
N THR A 173 3.54 7.91 -7.99
CA THR A 173 3.72 6.52 -7.57
C THR A 173 2.37 5.94 -7.21
N GLN A 174 1.96 4.91 -7.93
CA GLN A 174 0.81 4.07 -7.61
C GLN A 174 1.30 2.66 -7.35
N ASN A 175 0.72 1.99 -6.37
CA ASN A 175 1.00 0.58 -6.17
C ASN A 175 0.13 -0.28 -7.09
N GLY A 176 0.69 -1.37 -7.59
CA GLY A 176 -0.06 -2.49 -8.16
C GLY A 176 -0.37 -3.50 -7.06
N GLU A 177 0.58 -4.38 -6.81
CA GLU A 177 0.53 -5.36 -5.72
C GLU A 177 1.48 -4.89 -4.60
N TYR A 178 0.95 -4.64 -3.43
CA TYR A 178 1.71 -4.17 -2.28
C TYR A 178 1.25 -4.91 -1.04
N ASP A 179 1.90 -6.03 -0.78
CA ASP A 179 1.56 -6.94 0.29
C ASP A 179 2.57 -6.85 1.43
N LEU A 180 2.06 -6.72 2.64
CA LEU A 180 2.84 -6.75 3.87
C LEU A 180 2.49 -8.01 4.65
N ARG A 181 3.49 -8.81 4.99
CA ARG A 181 3.30 -10.01 5.80
C ARG A 181 3.12 -9.62 7.27
N THR A 182 2.11 -10.19 7.91
CA THR A 182 1.97 -10.13 9.36
C THR A 182 3.15 -10.84 10.02
N GLN A 183 3.75 -10.22 11.03
CA GLN A 183 4.84 -10.87 11.77
C GLN A 183 4.27 -11.96 12.67
N SER A 184 4.87 -13.14 12.66
CA SER A 184 4.55 -14.21 13.60
C SER A 184 5.11 -13.88 14.99
N GLU A 185 4.47 -14.40 16.03
CA GLU A 185 4.63 -14.16 17.47
C GLU A 185 6.03 -14.08 18.11
N LYS A 186 7.12 -14.27 17.38
CA LYS A 186 8.46 -14.19 17.99
C LYS A 186 8.84 -12.79 18.51
N ASN A 187 7.99 -11.78 18.34
CA ASN A 187 8.21 -10.41 18.82
C ASN A 187 7.14 -9.91 19.79
N SER A 188 6.57 -10.77 20.63
CA SER A 188 5.69 -10.35 21.75
C SER A 188 6.34 -9.34 22.72
N ALA A 189 7.65 -9.15 22.65
CA ALA A 189 8.36 -8.12 23.40
C ALA A 189 8.05 -6.68 22.95
N ASN A 190 7.42 -6.48 21.79
CA ASN A 190 7.08 -5.15 21.26
C ASN A 190 5.67 -4.66 21.63
N LEU A 191 4.87 -5.44 22.35
CA LEU A 191 3.56 -5.00 22.87
C LEU A 191 3.66 -3.74 23.75
N ALA A 192 4.79 -3.57 24.46
CA ALA A 192 5.01 -2.39 25.31
C ALA A 192 5.04 -1.05 24.55
N HIS A 193 5.25 -1.06 23.23
CA HIS A 193 5.25 0.16 22.40
C HIS A 193 3.87 0.56 21.85
N PHE A 194 2.82 -0.26 22.06
CA PHE A 194 1.46 0.05 21.64
C PHE A 194 0.63 0.79 22.71
N THR A 195 1.15 0.92 23.94
CA THR A 195 0.39 1.45 25.10
C THR A 195 0.77 2.86 25.53
N THR A 196 1.59 3.60 24.79
CA THR A 196 1.89 5.02 25.08
C THR A 196 1.34 5.97 24.02
#